data_aa3b43ef434d35b325597c0e2b3540cc
#
_entry.id   aa3b43ef434d35b325597c0e2b3540cc
#
_cell.length_a   1.000
_cell.length_b   1.000
_cell.length_c   1.000
_cell.angle_alpha   90.00
_cell.angle_beta   90.00
_cell.angle_gamma   90.00
#
_symmetry.space_group_name_H-M   'P 1'
#
loop_
_entity.id
_entity.type
_entity.pdbx_description
1 polymer ?
#
loop_
_entity_poly.entity_id
_entity_poly.type
_entity_poly.pdbx_seq_one_letter_code
_entity_poly.pdbx_strand_id
1 'polypeptide(L)'
;MTKTRTETDTFGSVEVAADKYWGAQAQRSLGNFKIGWEKQPAPIIRALGIVKRAAAETNMAFGKLDVRIGETIVKAAQEVIEGKLDAHFPLVVWQTGSGTQSNMNANEVISNRAIEMLGGQMGSKKPVHPNDHVNMAQSSNDTYPTAMHIACAEEIHHRLLPALQQLRNALNDKAHAWASIIKIGRTHTQDATPLTLGQEFSGYTQQVENGIARIEMTMPALMQLAQGGTAVGTGLNAPKGFAEKVAEQIAAITQLPFKTAPNKFEALAAHDAMVFSHGAINTVAASLFKIANDIRFLGSGPRSGLGELALPENEPGSSIMPGKVNPTQCEALTQVCAHIFGNHAALTFAGSQGHFELNVFNPVMAYNFLQSVRLMSDAAVSFTENCVAGIEPRRDNIKAGLDRSLMLVTALAPKYGYDMAAKIAKTAHKNGTTLKEEAIAAGIPAADFDAIVRPENMIGPDA
;
A
#
# COMPACT_ATOMS: atom_id res chain seq x y z
N MET A 1 36.09 -3.93 -24.34
CA MET A 1 34.81 -3.85 -25.07
C MET A 1 33.95 -5.00 -24.61
N THR A 2 32.71 -4.74 -24.21
CA THR A 2 31.75 -5.78 -23.86
C THR A 2 31.48 -6.62 -25.10
N LYS A 3 31.57 -7.95 -24.99
CA LYS A 3 31.21 -8.84 -26.12
C LYS A 3 29.72 -8.66 -26.43
N THR A 4 29.38 -8.55 -27.72
CA THR A 4 28.01 -8.48 -28.21
C THR A 4 27.67 -9.72 -29.03
N ARG A 5 26.36 -9.94 -29.21
CA ARG A 5 25.81 -10.85 -30.22
C ARG A 5 24.79 -10.11 -31.05
N THR A 6 24.61 -10.51 -32.28
CA THR A 6 23.61 -9.95 -33.19
C THR A 6 22.30 -10.66 -32.98
N GLU A 7 21.21 -9.90 -32.70
CA GLU A 7 19.82 -10.37 -32.69
C GLU A 7 19.03 -9.67 -33.78
N THR A 8 17.87 -10.20 -34.12
CA THR A 8 17.02 -9.65 -35.18
C THR A 8 15.58 -9.52 -34.72
N ASP A 9 14.90 -8.51 -35.24
CA ASP A 9 13.44 -8.37 -35.22
C ASP A 9 12.93 -7.92 -36.59
N THR A 10 11.66 -7.52 -36.68
CA THR A 10 11.07 -7.06 -37.95
C THR A 10 11.66 -5.76 -38.49
N PHE A 11 12.42 -5.03 -37.69
CA PHE A 11 13.15 -3.80 -38.11
C PHE A 11 14.63 -4.06 -38.47
N GLY A 12 15.07 -5.33 -38.42
CA GLY A 12 16.43 -5.72 -38.78
C GLY A 12 17.32 -6.11 -37.60
N SER A 13 18.63 -6.09 -37.82
CA SER A 13 19.62 -6.53 -36.84
C SER A 13 19.90 -5.45 -35.79
N VAL A 14 20.27 -5.90 -34.58
CA VAL A 14 20.72 -5.05 -33.47
C VAL A 14 21.72 -5.82 -32.62
N GLU A 15 22.75 -5.12 -32.12
CA GLU A 15 23.72 -5.67 -31.21
C GLU A 15 23.24 -5.67 -29.79
N VAL A 16 23.30 -6.82 -29.11
CA VAL A 16 22.88 -7.02 -27.72
C VAL A 16 24.12 -7.55 -26.95
N ALA A 17 24.27 -7.13 -25.68
CA ALA A 17 25.34 -7.63 -24.83
C ALA A 17 25.26 -9.16 -24.72
N ALA A 18 26.41 -9.86 -24.97
CA ALA A 18 26.41 -11.32 -25.10
C ALA A 18 26.05 -12.07 -23.83
N ASP A 19 26.22 -11.43 -22.66
CA ASP A 19 25.90 -11.97 -21.34
C ASP A 19 24.44 -11.73 -20.89
N LYS A 20 23.63 -11.05 -21.70
CA LYS A 20 22.24 -10.70 -21.36
C LYS A 20 21.23 -11.57 -22.10
N TYR A 21 20.17 -11.98 -21.40
CA TYR A 21 19.11 -12.80 -22.01
C TYR A 21 18.07 -11.98 -22.78
N TRP A 22 17.99 -10.64 -22.61
CA TRP A 22 17.08 -9.85 -23.43
C TRP A 22 17.51 -9.83 -24.89
N GLY A 23 16.56 -9.59 -25.80
CA GLY A 23 16.77 -9.65 -27.22
C GLY A 23 16.65 -8.30 -27.92
N ALA A 24 16.33 -8.36 -29.22
CA ALA A 24 16.32 -7.19 -30.10
C ALA A 24 15.30 -6.13 -29.67
N GLN A 25 14.07 -6.52 -29.31
CA GLN A 25 13.03 -5.55 -28.98
C GLN A 25 13.32 -4.81 -27.67
N ALA A 26 13.76 -5.52 -26.64
CA ALA A 26 14.19 -4.89 -25.39
C ALA A 26 15.42 -3.97 -25.60
N GLN A 27 16.37 -4.39 -26.45
CA GLN A 27 17.52 -3.56 -26.78
C GLN A 27 17.13 -2.25 -27.48
N ARG A 28 16.15 -2.28 -28.40
CA ARG A 28 15.62 -1.06 -29.04
C ARG A 28 14.91 -0.17 -28.02
N SER A 29 14.14 -0.75 -27.10
CA SER A 29 13.49 0.00 -26.04
C SER A 29 14.49 0.77 -25.17
N LEU A 30 15.61 0.17 -24.81
CA LEU A 30 16.73 0.83 -24.09
C LEU A 30 17.28 2.04 -24.86
N GLY A 31 17.30 1.96 -26.19
CA GLY A 31 17.73 3.07 -27.05
C GLY A 31 16.69 4.19 -27.17
N ASN A 32 15.40 3.81 -27.23
CA ASN A 32 14.30 4.73 -27.50
C ASN A 32 13.78 5.49 -26.28
N PHE A 33 13.80 4.85 -25.08
CA PHE A 33 13.19 5.40 -23.87
C PHE A 33 14.24 5.70 -22.80
N LYS A 34 15.04 6.72 -23.02
CA LYS A 34 16.02 7.23 -22.05
C LYS A 34 15.38 8.29 -21.16
N ILE A 35 14.33 7.86 -20.39
CA ILE A 35 13.48 8.74 -19.59
C ILE A 35 13.50 8.25 -18.14
N GLY A 36 13.94 9.13 -17.22
CA GLY A 36 13.95 8.83 -15.79
C GLY A 36 14.88 7.67 -15.42
N TRP A 37 14.75 7.22 -14.20
CA TRP A 37 15.49 6.07 -13.64
C TRP A 37 14.56 4.95 -13.16
N GLU A 38 13.24 5.20 -13.13
CA GLU A 38 12.24 4.28 -12.63
C GLU A 38 12.17 3.05 -13.54
N LYS A 39 12.58 1.91 -13.00
CA LYS A 39 12.52 0.61 -13.68
C LYS A 39 11.20 -0.07 -13.45
N GLN A 40 10.89 -1.04 -14.32
CA GLN A 40 9.75 -1.93 -14.06
C GLN A 40 9.90 -2.58 -12.67
N PRO A 41 8.86 -2.52 -11.82
CA PRO A 41 8.92 -3.10 -10.48
C PRO A 41 9.15 -4.62 -10.53
N ALA A 42 9.97 -5.14 -9.61
CA ALA A 42 10.20 -6.59 -9.51
C ALA A 42 8.91 -7.43 -9.41
N PRO A 43 7.84 -7.00 -8.70
CA PRO A 43 6.56 -7.72 -8.73
C PRO A 43 5.94 -7.84 -10.12
N ILE A 44 6.10 -6.86 -11.02
CA ILE A 44 5.63 -6.96 -12.42
C ILE A 44 6.46 -7.99 -13.17
N ILE A 45 7.78 -8.01 -12.99
CA ILE A 45 8.67 -8.99 -13.62
C ILE A 45 8.28 -10.41 -13.17
N ARG A 46 8.10 -10.60 -11.87
CA ARG A 46 7.62 -11.85 -11.29
C ARG A 46 6.27 -12.27 -11.88
N ALA A 47 5.31 -11.35 -11.95
CA ALA A 47 3.97 -11.61 -12.48
C ALA A 47 4.01 -11.97 -13.98
N LEU A 48 4.85 -11.33 -14.78
CA LEU A 48 5.09 -11.75 -16.17
C LEU A 48 5.61 -13.19 -16.22
N GLY A 49 6.57 -13.55 -15.37
CA GLY A 49 7.04 -14.94 -15.23
C GLY A 49 5.89 -15.92 -14.94
N ILE A 50 5.00 -15.57 -14.01
CA ILE A 50 3.82 -16.37 -13.65
C ILE A 50 2.90 -16.55 -14.87
N VAL A 51 2.59 -15.48 -15.60
CA VAL A 51 1.76 -15.56 -16.81
C VAL A 51 2.40 -16.46 -17.87
N LYS A 52 3.72 -16.32 -18.12
CA LYS A 52 4.42 -17.14 -19.14
C LYS A 52 4.47 -18.61 -18.75
N ARG A 53 4.70 -18.91 -17.48
CA ARG A 53 4.63 -20.29 -16.96
C ARG A 53 3.23 -20.86 -17.14
N ALA A 54 2.20 -20.17 -16.65
CA ALA A 54 0.81 -20.61 -16.74
C ALA A 54 0.33 -20.81 -18.19
N ALA A 55 0.74 -19.90 -19.10
CA ALA A 55 0.41 -20.01 -20.52
C ALA A 55 1.10 -21.21 -21.18
N ALA A 56 2.36 -21.49 -20.88
CA ALA A 56 3.08 -22.66 -21.39
C ALA A 56 2.43 -23.97 -20.90
N GLU A 57 2.13 -24.09 -19.59
CA GLU A 57 1.43 -25.25 -19.02
C GLU A 57 0.05 -25.43 -19.67
N THR A 58 -0.69 -24.34 -19.89
CA THR A 58 -2.00 -24.38 -20.57
C THR A 58 -1.88 -24.81 -22.02
N ASN A 59 -0.94 -24.26 -22.79
CA ASN A 59 -0.75 -24.60 -24.20
C ASN A 59 -0.27 -26.05 -24.40
N MET A 60 0.56 -26.59 -23.48
CA MET A 60 0.90 -28.02 -23.46
C MET A 60 -0.35 -28.88 -23.21
N ALA A 61 -1.18 -28.51 -22.23
CA ALA A 61 -2.42 -29.25 -21.92
C ALA A 61 -3.42 -29.27 -23.10
N PHE A 62 -3.43 -28.22 -23.93
CA PHE A 62 -4.22 -28.17 -25.17
C PHE A 62 -3.53 -28.84 -26.39
N GLY A 63 -2.34 -29.40 -26.21
CA GLY A 63 -1.57 -30.00 -27.30
C GLY A 63 -1.11 -29.02 -28.37
N LYS A 64 -1.00 -27.72 -28.05
CA LYS A 64 -0.58 -26.65 -28.95
C LYS A 64 0.90 -26.37 -28.87
N LEU A 65 1.54 -26.67 -27.75
CA LEU A 65 2.97 -26.50 -27.50
C LEU A 65 3.62 -27.85 -27.28
N ASP A 66 4.74 -28.09 -27.99
CA ASP A 66 5.57 -29.29 -27.76
C ASP A 66 5.97 -29.39 -26.28
N VAL A 67 5.85 -30.59 -25.71
CA VAL A 67 6.05 -30.83 -24.28
C VAL A 67 7.48 -30.48 -23.85
N ARG A 68 8.51 -30.85 -24.63
CA ARG A 68 9.91 -30.59 -24.31
C ARG A 68 10.21 -29.10 -24.32
N ILE A 69 9.68 -28.38 -25.31
CA ILE A 69 9.80 -26.92 -25.40
C ILE A 69 9.04 -26.26 -24.24
N GLY A 70 7.81 -26.67 -23.99
CA GLY A 70 6.96 -26.13 -22.95
C GLY A 70 7.55 -26.30 -21.54
N GLU A 71 8.01 -27.51 -21.19
CA GLU A 71 8.68 -27.77 -19.90
C GLU A 71 9.93 -26.90 -19.70
N THR A 72 10.66 -26.63 -20.78
CA THR A 72 11.85 -25.78 -20.70
C THR A 72 11.48 -24.31 -20.52
N ILE A 73 10.40 -23.84 -21.19
CA ILE A 73 9.83 -22.51 -20.94
C ILE A 73 9.36 -22.38 -19.49
N VAL A 74 8.68 -23.39 -18.95
CA VAL A 74 8.24 -23.43 -17.55
C VAL A 74 9.42 -23.27 -16.58
N LYS A 75 10.53 -23.99 -16.82
CA LYS A 75 11.76 -23.88 -16.00
C LYS A 75 12.38 -22.48 -16.08
N ALA A 76 12.51 -21.92 -17.29
CA ALA A 76 13.04 -20.56 -17.48
C ALA A 76 12.13 -19.49 -16.86
N ALA A 77 10.82 -19.61 -17.01
CA ALA A 77 9.83 -18.73 -16.37
C ALA A 77 9.89 -18.83 -14.84
N GLN A 78 10.14 -20.03 -14.30
CA GLN A 78 10.32 -20.22 -12.86
C GLN A 78 11.55 -19.46 -12.33
N GLU A 79 12.64 -19.42 -13.06
CA GLU A 79 13.82 -18.61 -12.69
C GLU A 79 13.48 -17.09 -12.66
N VAL A 80 12.59 -16.61 -13.55
CA VAL A 80 12.08 -15.23 -13.51
C VAL A 80 11.22 -15.01 -12.26
N ILE A 81 10.30 -15.93 -11.95
CA ILE A 81 9.44 -15.86 -10.76
C ILE A 81 10.27 -15.78 -9.47
N GLU A 82 11.39 -16.48 -9.41
CA GLU A 82 12.31 -16.54 -8.27
C GLU A 82 13.27 -15.35 -8.20
N GLY A 83 13.21 -14.41 -9.15
CA GLY A 83 14.10 -13.23 -9.21
C GLY A 83 15.54 -13.52 -9.66
N LYS A 84 15.85 -14.76 -10.08
CA LYS A 84 17.20 -15.15 -10.51
C LYS A 84 17.67 -14.43 -11.79
N LEU A 85 16.71 -13.91 -12.56
CA LEU A 85 16.97 -13.26 -13.84
C LEU A 85 16.66 -11.75 -13.84
N ASP A 86 16.48 -11.11 -12.67
CA ASP A 86 16.09 -9.70 -12.53
C ASP A 86 17.07 -8.75 -13.25
N ALA A 87 18.37 -9.07 -13.28
CA ALA A 87 19.39 -8.29 -13.98
C ALA A 87 19.20 -8.23 -15.51
N HIS A 88 18.26 -9.00 -16.05
CA HIS A 88 17.91 -9.06 -17.47
C HIS A 88 16.64 -8.28 -17.82
N PHE A 89 16.08 -7.50 -16.87
CA PHE A 89 14.90 -6.66 -17.03
C PHE A 89 15.26 -5.18 -16.82
N PRO A 90 15.97 -4.56 -17.78
CA PRO A 90 16.53 -3.21 -17.59
C PRO A 90 15.57 -2.08 -17.93
N LEU A 91 14.35 -2.37 -18.41
CA LEU A 91 13.47 -1.38 -19.03
C LEU A 91 12.86 -0.41 -18.01
N VAL A 92 12.71 0.85 -18.42
CA VAL A 92 12.09 1.89 -17.63
C VAL A 92 10.57 1.78 -17.67
N VAL A 93 9.91 2.40 -16.69
CA VAL A 93 8.45 2.56 -16.63
C VAL A 93 7.94 3.40 -17.81
N TRP A 94 8.68 4.43 -18.18
CA TRP A 94 8.37 5.41 -19.23
C TRP A 94 8.60 4.83 -20.63
N GLN A 95 7.68 3.97 -21.05
CA GLN A 95 7.71 3.23 -22.33
C GLN A 95 6.33 3.27 -23.00
N THR A 96 6.09 2.40 -24.00
CA THR A 96 4.74 2.29 -24.57
C THR A 96 3.70 1.97 -23.51
N GLY A 97 2.58 2.67 -23.56
CA GLY A 97 1.55 2.60 -22.53
C GLY A 97 0.82 1.26 -22.40
N SER A 98 0.94 0.38 -23.39
CA SER A 98 0.43 -1.00 -23.33
C SER A 98 1.32 -1.95 -22.50
N GLY A 99 2.57 -1.56 -22.22
CA GLY A 99 3.56 -2.44 -21.59
C GLY A 99 4.19 -3.46 -22.55
N THR A 100 4.04 -3.27 -23.86
CA THR A 100 4.53 -4.24 -24.88
C THR A 100 6.01 -4.52 -24.75
N GLN A 101 6.86 -3.51 -24.53
CA GLN A 101 8.30 -3.75 -24.40
C GLN A 101 8.63 -4.63 -23.19
N SER A 102 7.94 -4.47 -22.07
CA SER A 102 8.13 -5.32 -20.88
C SER A 102 7.64 -6.76 -21.13
N ASN A 103 6.52 -6.94 -21.80
CA ASN A 103 6.06 -8.27 -22.23
C ASN A 103 7.09 -8.92 -23.17
N MET A 104 7.59 -8.18 -24.14
CA MET A 104 8.62 -8.69 -25.07
C MET A 104 9.93 -8.97 -24.36
N ASN A 105 10.35 -8.15 -23.39
CA ASN A 105 11.51 -8.42 -22.56
C ASN A 105 11.37 -9.78 -21.84
N ALA A 106 10.22 -10.07 -21.24
CA ALA A 106 9.97 -11.38 -20.63
C ALA A 106 10.02 -12.52 -21.65
N ASN A 107 9.39 -12.34 -22.82
CA ASN A 107 9.42 -13.34 -23.89
C ASN A 107 10.86 -13.64 -24.34
N GLU A 108 11.67 -12.60 -24.57
CA GLU A 108 13.05 -12.71 -25.01
C GLU A 108 13.95 -13.36 -23.96
N VAL A 109 13.85 -12.93 -22.70
CA VAL A 109 14.64 -13.50 -21.58
C VAL A 109 14.31 -14.98 -21.40
N ILE A 110 13.03 -15.33 -21.33
CA ILE A 110 12.61 -16.73 -21.16
C ILE A 110 13.00 -17.58 -22.37
N SER A 111 12.83 -17.06 -23.59
CA SER A 111 13.24 -17.76 -24.82
C SER A 111 14.73 -18.03 -24.85
N ASN A 112 15.57 -17.00 -24.64
CA ASN A 112 17.02 -17.16 -24.67
C ASN A 112 17.54 -18.08 -23.54
N ARG A 113 16.96 -18.00 -22.34
CA ARG A 113 17.28 -18.91 -21.26
C ARG A 113 16.90 -20.37 -21.58
N ALA A 114 15.71 -20.57 -22.15
CA ALA A 114 15.28 -21.90 -22.58
C ALA A 114 16.16 -22.45 -23.72
N ILE A 115 16.58 -21.63 -24.68
CA ILE A 115 17.51 -22.00 -25.74
C ILE A 115 18.84 -22.48 -25.14
N GLU A 116 19.39 -21.75 -24.17
CA GLU A 116 20.61 -22.14 -23.48
C GLU A 116 20.47 -23.48 -22.73
N MET A 117 19.36 -23.67 -22.00
CA MET A 117 19.04 -24.93 -21.31
C MET A 117 18.97 -26.13 -22.27
N LEU A 118 18.60 -25.91 -23.52
CA LEU A 118 18.53 -26.92 -24.58
C LEU A 118 19.83 -27.06 -25.37
N GLY A 119 20.91 -26.34 -24.98
CA GLY A 119 22.19 -26.37 -25.66
C GLY A 119 22.25 -25.63 -26.99
N GLY A 120 21.25 -24.73 -27.23
CA GLY A 120 21.19 -23.90 -28.43
C GLY A 120 21.99 -22.59 -28.30
N GLN A 121 22.05 -21.84 -29.39
CA GLN A 121 22.70 -20.52 -29.44
C GLN A 121 21.72 -19.41 -29.11
N MET A 122 21.96 -18.63 -28.04
CA MET A 122 21.20 -17.46 -27.71
C MET A 122 21.06 -16.49 -28.91
N GLY A 123 19.86 -15.91 -29.07
CA GLY A 123 19.52 -15.01 -30.18
C GLY A 123 19.11 -15.74 -31.47
N SER A 124 19.30 -17.05 -31.58
CA SER A 124 18.92 -17.84 -32.74
C SER A 124 17.41 -18.01 -32.93
N LYS A 125 16.63 -17.79 -31.88
CA LYS A 125 15.19 -18.10 -31.80
C LYS A 125 14.86 -19.57 -32.05
N LYS A 126 15.83 -20.45 -31.90
CA LYS A 126 15.73 -21.91 -32.08
C LYS A 126 16.42 -22.64 -30.94
N PRO A 127 15.83 -23.72 -30.39
CA PRO A 127 14.51 -24.29 -30.73
C PRO A 127 13.31 -23.57 -30.13
N VAL A 128 13.50 -22.53 -29.29
CA VAL A 128 12.43 -21.76 -28.65
C VAL A 128 12.32 -20.36 -29.27
N HIS A 129 11.12 -20.01 -29.76
CA HIS A 129 10.86 -18.70 -30.33
C HIS A 129 10.10 -17.81 -29.33
N PRO A 130 10.48 -16.52 -29.10
CA PRO A 130 9.85 -15.65 -28.12
C PRO A 130 8.37 -15.40 -28.40
N ASN A 131 7.98 -15.23 -29.69
CA ASN A 131 6.57 -14.97 -30.04
C ASN A 131 5.77 -16.26 -30.25
N ASP A 132 6.33 -17.24 -31.00
CA ASP A 132 5.55 -18.41 -31.42
C ASP A 132 5.37 -19.44 -30.27
N HIS A 133 6.30 -19.49 -29.31
CA HIS A 133 6.26 -20.42 -28.19
C HIS A 133 5.98 -19.73 -26.87
N VAL A 134 6.80 -18.75 -26.45
CA VAL A 134 6.65 -18.11 -25.12
C VAL A 134 5.41 -17.23 -25.04
N ASN A 135 5.06 -16.52 -26.14
CA ASN A 135 3.89 -15.66 -26.22
C ASN A 135 2.68 -16.32 -26.91
N MET A 136 2.70 -17.65 -27.10
CA MET A 136 1.63 -18.39 -27.75
C MET A 136 0.26 -18.14 -27.07
N ALA A 137 -0.77 -17.86 -27.88
CA ALA A 137 -2.14 -17.53 -27.48
C ALA A 137 -2.27 -16.27 -26.58
N GLN A 138 -1.30 -15.35 -26.67
CA GLN A 138 -1.27 -14.12 -25.87
C GLN A 138 -1.07 -12.89 -26.74
N SER A 139 -1.42 -11.73 -26.20
CA SER A 139 -1.01 -10.40 -26.65
C SER A 139 -0.40 -9.64 -25.49
N SER A 140 0.41 -8.61 -25.74
CA SER A 140 0.82 -7.68 -24.67
C SER A 140 -0.38 -6.99 -24.04
N ASN A 141 -1.46 -6.82 -24.82
CA ASN A 141 -2.66 -6.09 -24.41
C ASN A 141 -3.46 -6.82 -23.32
N ASP A 142 -3.47 -8.16 -23.30
CA ASP A 142 -4.07 -8.94 -22.20
C ASP A 142 -3.04 -9.38 -21.15
N THR A 143 -1.79 -9.58 -21.54
CA THR A 143 -0.73 -10.10 -20.68
C THR A 143 -0.25 -9.06 -19.64
N TYR A 144 0.00 -7.82 -20.05
CA TYR A 144 0.49 -6.81 -19.12
C TYR A 144 -0.55 -6.40 -18.09
N PRO A 145 -1.84 -6.16 -18.41
CA PRO A 145 -2.89 -5.98 -17.43
C PRO A 145 -3.05 -7.16 -16.48
N THR A 146 -2.93 -8.39 -16.98
CA THR A 146 -2.93 -9.59 -16.15
C THR A 146 -1.78 -9.57 -15.13
N ALA A 147 -0.56 -9.23 -15.58
CA ALA A 147 0.59 -9.08 -14.69
C ALA A 147 0.41 -7.96 -13.66
N MET A 148 -0.23 -6.84 -14.03
CA MET A 148 -0.59 -5.77 -13.10
C MET A 148 -1.48 -6.29 -11.97
N HIS A 149 -2.54 -6.99 -12.29
CA HIS A 149 -3.49 -7.56 -11.34
C HIS A 149 -2.83 -8.58 -10.42
N ILE A 150 -2.01 -9.49 -10.96
CA ILE A 150 -1.27 -10.50 -10.18
C ILE A 150 -0.33 -9.80 -9.20
N ALA A 151 0.52 -8.89 -9.68
CA ALA A 151 1.50 -8.20 -8.87
C ALA A 151 0.85 -7.40 -7.73
N CYS A 152 -0.21 -6.65 -8.03
CA CYS A 152 -0.92 -5.85 -7.03
C CYS A 152 -1.62 -6.73 -5.99
N ALA A 153 -2.26 -7.83 -6.40
CA ALA A 153 -2.94 -8.72 -5.48
C ALA A 153 -1.94 -9.47 -4.56
N GLU A 154 -0.82 -9.98 -5.11
CA GLU A 154 0.24 -10.62 -4.31
C GLU A 154 0.84 -9.64 -3.28
N GLU A 155 1.20 -8.43 -3.69
CA GLU A 155 1.80 -7.42 -2.81
C GLU A 155 0.82 -6.93 -1.72
N ILE A 156 -0.47 -6.77 -2.05
CA ILE A 156 -1.48 -6.47 -1.04
C ILE A 156 -1.60 -7.63 -0.04
N HIS A 157 -1.79 -8.85 -0.54
CA HIS A 157 -2.07 -10.02 0.31
C HIS A 157 -0.88 -10.40 1.20
N HIS A 158 0.33 -10.46 0.62
CA HIS A 158 1.50 -10.98 1.32
C HIS A 158 2.30 -9.91 2.07
N ARG A 159 2.08 -8.61 1.79
CA ARG A 159 2.87 -7.53 2.36
C ARG A 159 2.03 -6.49 3.08
N LEU A 160 1.06 -5.87 2.39
CA LEU A 160 0.32 -4.74 2.95
C LEU A 160 -0.62 -5.15 4.08
N LEU A 161 -1.44 -6.17 3.87
CA LEU A 161 -2.38 -6.63 4.89
C LEU A 161 -1.68 -7.09 6.17
N PRO A 162 -0.62 -7.91 6.13
CA PRO A 162 0.13 -8.28 7.33
C PRO A 162 0.74 -7.08 8.06
N ALA A 163 1.30 -6.09 7.32
CA ALA A 163 1.87 -4.89 7.92
C ALA A 163 0.82 -4.03 8.65
N LEU A 164 -0.35 -3.85 8.05
CA LEU A 164 -1.46 -3.13 8.68
C LEU A 164 -2.04 -3.89 9.88
N GLN A 165 -2.11 -5.22 9.82
CA GLN A 165 -2.53 -6.05 10.94
C GLN A 165 -1.56 -5.93 12.13
N GLN A 166 -0.25 -5.91 11.86
CA GLN A 166 0.78 -5.68 12.90
C GLN A 166 0.58 -4.31 13.57
N LEU A 167 0.38 -3.25 12.79
CA LEU A 167 0.12 -1.91 13.32
C LEU A 167 -1.18 -1.85 14.13
N ARG A 168 -2.27 -2.43 13.60
CA ARG A 168 -3.55 -2.51 14.30
C ARG A 168 -3.41 -3.21 15.66
N ASN A 169 -2.69 -4.33 15.71
CA ASN A 169 -2.46 -5.06 16.94
C ASN A 169 -1.68 -4.22 17.97
N ALA A 170 -0.60 -3.56 17.57
CA ALA A 170 0.18 -2.72 18.45
C ALA A 170 -0.62 -1.54 19.03
N LEU A 171 -1.45 -0.89 18.22
CA LEU A 171 -2.36 0.17 18.67
C LEU A 171 -3.41 -0.38 19.65
N ASN A 172 -3.96 -1.55 19.37
CA ASN A 172 -4.94 -2.22 20.22
C ASN A 172 -4.36 -2.60 21.58
N ASP A 173 -3.12 -3.09 21.62
CA ASP A 173 -2.42 -3.42 22.86
C ASP A 173 -2.25 -2.17 23.73
N LYS A 174 -1.91 -1.02 23.15
CA LYS A 174 -1.86 0.26 23.86
C LYS A 174 -3.25 0.70 24.35
N ALA A 175 -4.28 0.54 23.52
CA ALA A 175 -5.66 0.86 23.92
C ALA A 175 -6.08 0.07 25.18
N HIS A 176 -5.78 -1.21 25.23
CA HIS A 176 -6.07 -2.04 26.41
C HIS A 176 -5.22 -1.67 27.62
N ALA A 177 -3.91 -1.51 27.45
CA ALA A 177 -2.99 -1.17 28.53
C ALA A 177 -3.30 0.18 29.20
N TRP A 178 -3.90 1.10 28.46
CA TRP A 178 -4.20 2.47 28.92
C TRP A 178 -5.69 2.74 29.16
N ALA A 179 -6.50 1.71 29.23
CA ALA A 179 -7.95 1.80 29.45
C ALA A 179 -8.35 2.57 30.72
N SER A 180 -7.48 2.60 31.73
CA SER A 180 -7.73 3.29 33.01
C SER A 180 -7.07 4.67 33.13
N ILE A 181 -6.34 5.14 32.10
CA ILE A 181 -5.64 6.43 32.15
C ILE A 181 -6.59 7.52 31.68
N ILE A 182 -7.21 8.24 32.63
CA ILE A 182 -8.11 9.33 32.32
C ILE A 182 -7.31 10.58 31.95
N LYS A 183 -7.69 11.22 30.86
CA LYS A 183 -7.07 12.42 30.32
C LYS A 183 -8.12 13.43 29.88
N ILE A 184 -7.69 14.66 29.61
CA ILE A 184 -8.54 15.65 28.96
C ILE A 184 -8.75 15.26 27.48
N GLY A 185 -9.98 15.31 27.01
CA GLY A 185 -10.30 15.26 25.59
C GLY A 185 -10.05 16.61 24.93
N ARG A 186 -9.87 16.62 23.60
CA ARG A 186 -9.75 17.84 22.81
C ARG A 186 -10.59 17.76 21.55
N THR A 187 -11.37 18.82 21.33
CA THR A 187 -12.05 19.10 20.06
C THR A 187 -11.62 20.47 19.56
N HIS A 188 -11.42 20.68 18.27
CA HIS A 188 -10.86 21.93 17.73
C HIS A 188 -9.50 22.30 18.35
N THR A 189 -8.74 21.33 18.86
CA THR A 189 -7.53 21.52 19.69
C THR A 189 -7.77 22.29 21.01
N GLN A 190 -9.04 22.49 21.39
CA GLN A 190 -9.45 23.08 22.66
C GLN A 190 -9.82 22.00 23.67
N ASP A 191 -9.71 22.34 24.96
CA ASP A 191 -10.09 21.44 26.05
C ASP A 191 -11.57 21.04 25.93
N ALA A 192 -11.81 19.73 26.08
CA ALA A 192 -13.15 19.14 26.08
C ALA A 192 -13.34 18.24 27.32
N THR A 193 -14.43 17.48 27.36
CA THR A 193 -14.70 16.54 28.46
C THR A 193 -13.68 15.41 28.49
N PRO A 194 -13.48 14.74 29.64
CA PRO A 194 -12.55 13.64 29.78
C PRO A 194 -12.88 12.43 28.92
N LEU A 195 -11.84 11.68 28.60
CA LEU A 195 -11.89 10.30 28.09
C LEU A 195 -10.68 9.55 28.65
N THR A 196 -10.55 8.27 28.37
CA THR A 196 -9.30 7.56 28.66
C THR A 196 -8.34 7.59 27.48
N LEU A 197 -7.03 7.52 27.74
CA LEU A 197 -6.03 7.36 26.70
C LEU A 197 -6.27 6.06 25.90
N GLY A 198 -6.76 5.00 26.55
CA GLY A 198 -7.17 3.78 25.88
C GLY A 198 -8.32 4.00 24.91
N GLN A 199 -9.34 4.80 25.26
CA GLN A 199 -10.42 5.15 24.32
C GLN A 199 -9.91 5.94 23.11
N GLU A 200 -8.97 6.87 23.31
CA GLU A 200 -8.33 7.61 22.21
C GLU A 200 -7.60 6.66 21.24
N PHE A 201 -6.79 5.74 21.76
CA PHE A 201 -6.07 4.74 20.94
C PHE A 201 -7.01 3.69 20.32
N SER A 202 -8.14 3.37 20.94
CA SER A 202 -9.15 2.49 20.35
C SER A 202 -9.75 3.07 19.06
N GLY A 203 -9.85 4.38 18.98
CA GLY A 203 -10.26 5.07 17.75
C GLY A 203 -9.24 4.89 16.64
N TYR A 204 -7.93 4.96 16.93
CA TYR A 204 -6.86 4.69 15.96
C TYR A 204 -6.87 3.23 15.52
N THR A 205 -7.03 2.29 16.45
CA THR A 205 -7.20 0.86 16.17
C THR A 205 -8.33 0.62 15.19
N GLN A 206 -9.50 1.20 15.44
CA GLN A 206 -10.68 1.03 14.60
C GLN A 206 -10.49 1.62 13.20
N GLN A 207 -9.77 2.74 13.06
CA GLN A 207 -9.46 3.30 11.74
C GLN A 207 -8.62 2.34 10.89
N VAL A 208 -7.61 1.69 11.48
CA VAL A 208 -6.77 0.72 10.78
C VAL A 208 -7.56 -0.56 10.45
N GLU A 209 -8.36 -1.07 11.38
CA GLU A 209 -9.24 -2.23 11.16
C GLU A 209 -10.20 -2.01 9.99
N ASN A 210 -10.88 -0.86 9.98
CA ASN A 210 -11.76 -0.49 8.87
C ASN A 210 -10.98 -0.32 7.55
N GLY A 211 -9.73 0.13 7.63
CA GLY A 211 -8.83 0.24 6.49
C GLY A 211 -8.51 -1.11 5.87
N ILE A 212 -8.16 -2.10 6.69
CA ILE A 212 -7.93 -3.49 6.29
C ILE A 212 -9.16 -4.05 5.57
N ALA A 213 -10.34 -3.93 6.20
CA ALA A 213 -11.60 -4.41 5.61
C ALA A 213 -11.91 -3.75 4.25
N ARG A 214 -11.63 -2.45 4.10
CA ARG A 214 -11.81 -1.75 2.80
C ARG A 214 -10.88 -2.30 1.72
N ILE A 215 -9.62 -2.57 2.05
CA ILE A 215 -8.67 -3.17 1.09
C ILE A 215 -9.14 -4.56 0.70
N GLU A 216 -9.50 -5.42 1.66
CA GLU A 216 -9.97 -6.78 1.41
C GLU A 216 -11.22 -6.79 0.50
N MET A 217 -12.14 -5.85 0.68
CA MET A 217 -13.34 -5.71 -0.16
C MET A 217 -13.01 -5.47 -1.64
N THR A 218 -11.85 -4.90 -1.97
CA THR A 218 -11.44 -4.64 -3.36
C THR A 218 -10.79 -5.84 -4.05
N MET A 219 -10.29 -6.81 -3.29
CA MET A 219 -9.52 -7.94 -3.81
C MET A 219 -10.27 -8.79 -4.84
N PRO A 220 -11.58 -9.09 -4.68
CA PRO A 220 -12.30 -9.89 -5.66
C PRO A 220 -12.33 -9.31 -7.09
N ALA A 221 -12.36 -7.98 -7.23
CA ALA A 221 -12.30 -7.31 -8.53
C ALA A 221 -10.87 -7.34 -9.10
N LEU A 222 -9.87 -7.13 -8.24
CA LEU A 222 -8.46 -7.17 -8.63
C LEU A 222 -8.01 -8.58 -9.06
N MET A 223 -8.67 -9.63 -8.60
CA MET A 223 -8.37 -11.02 -8.97
C MET A 223 -9.03 -11.48 -10.27
N GLN A 224 -9.65 -10.60 -11.04
CA GLN A 224 -10.20 -10.90 -12.37
C GLN A 224 -9.18 -10.57 -13.45
N LEU A 225 -8.86 -11.55 -14.32
CA LEU A 225 -7.74 -11.47 -15.24
C LEU A 225 -8.18 -11.23 -16.69
N ALA A 226 -7.47 -10.32 -17.36
CA ALA A 226 -7.65 -10.02 -18.79
C ALA A 226 -7.15 -11.15 -19.72
N GLN A 227 -6.25 -12.02 -19.23
CA GLN A 227 -5.60 -13.06 -20.03
C GLN A 227 -6.61 -13.90 -20.80
N GLY A 228 -6.32 -14.13 -22.07
CA GLY A 228 -7.19 -14.82 -23.03
C GLY A 228 -8.04 -13.86 -23.88
N GLY A 229 -8.08 -12.56 -23.60
CA GLY A 229 -8.69 -11.55 -24.46
C GLY A 229 -7.88 -11.27 -25.73
N THR A 230 -6.60 -11.57 -25.71
CA THR A 230 -5.62 -11.31 -26.75
C THR A 230 -5.56 -9.83 -27.18
N ALA A 231 -5.68 -9.53 -28.48
CA ALA A 231 -5.40 -8.18 -28.98
C ALA A 231 -6.42 -7.11 -28.57
N VAL A 232 -7.72 -7.44 -28.59
CA VAL A 232 -8.83 -6.49 -28.42
C VAL A 232 -9.98 -7.03 -27.53
N GLY A 233 -9.83 -8.22 -26.96
CA GLY A 233 -10.85 -8.84 -26.11
C GLY A 233 -11.62 -10.01 -26.74
N THR A 234 -11.43 -10.28 -28.04
CA THR A 234 -12.14 -11.34 -28.76
C THR A 234 -11.56 -12.74 -28.56
N GLY A 235 -10.34 -12.84 -28.02
CA GLY A 235 -9.64 -14.12 -27.88
C GLY A 235 -9.11 -14.68 -29.21
N LEU A 236 -8.90 -13.83 -30.22
CA LEU A 236 -8.36 -14.25 -31.51
C LEU A 236 -7.02 -15.00 -31.34
N ASN A 237 -6.86 -16.16 -32.00
CA ASN A 237 -5.71 -17.05 -31.95
C ASN A 237 -5.48 -17.77 -30.62
N ALA A 238 -6.39 -17.65 -29.63
CA ALA A 238 -6.36 -18.47 -28.43
C ALA A 238 -7.30 -19.68 -28.56
N PRO A 239 -6.95 -20.86 -28.08
CA PRO A 239 -7.85 -22.02 -28.02
C PRO A 239 -9.08 -21.73 -27.15
N LYS A 240 -10.22 -22.32 -27.49
CA LYS A 240 -11.42 -22.23 -26.65
C LYS A 240 -11.13 -22.82 -25.26
N GLY A 241 -11.45 -22.08 -24.20
CA GLY A 241 -11.17 -22.46 -22.81
C GLY A 241 -9.79 -22.05 -22.30
N PHE A 242 -8.98 -21.36 -23.14
CA PHE A 242 -7.65 -20.90 -22.73
C PHE A 242 -7.73 -19.89 -21.57
N ALA A 243 -8.67 -18.96 -21.61
CA ALA A 243 -8.82 -17.90 -20.60
C ALA A 243 -9.11 -18.48 -19.21
N GLU A 244 -9.98 -19.46 -19.12
CA GLU A 244 -10.34 -20.14 -17.90
C GLU A 244 -9.15 -20.97 -17.38
N LYS A 245 -8.53 -21.74 -18.25
CA LYS A 245 -7.44 -22.65 -17.88
C LYS A 245 -6.19 -21.93 -17.44
N VAL A 246 -5.80 -20.84 -18.10
CA VAL A 246 -4.64 -20.04 -17.70
C VAL A 246 -4.88 -19.34 -16.35
N ALA A 247 -6.10 -18.88 -16.06
CA ALA A 247 -6.46 -18.31 -14.77
C ALA A 247 -6.39 -19.35 -13.64
N GLU A 248 -6.84 -20.60 -13.90
CA GLU A 248 -6.68 -21.72 -12.96
C GLU A 248 -5.20 -22.01 -12.66
N GLN A 249 -4.32 -22.00 -13.67
CA GLN A 249 -2.89 -22.19 -13.46
C GLN A 249 -2.28 -21.06 -12.65
N ILE A 250 -2.64 -19.79 -12.96
CA ILE A 250 -2.21 -18.62 -12.18
C ILE A 250 -2.65 -18.76 -10.71
N ALA A 251 -3.90 -19.14 -10.47
CA ALA A 251 -4.41 -19.36 -9.12
C ALA A 251 -3.63 -20.47 -8.38
N ALA A 252 -3.30 -21.55 -9.07
CA ALA A 252 -2.50 -22.65 -8.50
C ALA A 252 -1.06 -22.23 -8.17
N ILE A 253 -0.43 -21.40 -9.02
CA ILE A 253 0.94 -20.92 -8.81
C ILE A 253 1.00 -19.93 -7.64
N THR A 254 0.04 -18.99 -7.57
CA THR A 254 0.04 -17.89 -6.59
C THR A 254 -0.64 -18.25 -5.27
N GLN A 255 -1.42 -19.32 -5.24
CA GLN A 255 -2.31 -19.68 -4.12
C GLN A 255 -3.36 -18.60 -3.79
N LEU A 256 -3.69 -17.75 -4.77
CA LEU A 256 -4.73 -16.73 -4.68
C LEU A 256 -5.87 -17.07 -5.66
N PRO A 257 -7.13 -16.75 -5.34
CA PRO A 257 -8.30 -17.19 -6.11
C PRO A 257 -8.52 -16.37 -7.39
N PHE A 258 -7.48 -16.25 -8.22
CA PHE A 258 -7.59 -15.62 -9.53
C PHE A 258 -8.56 -16.37 -10.45
N LYS A 259 -9.31 -15.62 -11.23
CA LYS A 259 -10.25 -16.13 -12.20
C LYS A 259 -10.25 -15.28 -13.47
N THR A 260 -10.75 -15.87 -14.54
CA THR A 260 -10.91 -15.12 -15.80
C THR A 260 -11.94 -13.99 -15.63
N ALA A 261 -11.65 -12.79 -16.16
CA ALA A 261 -12.60 -11.69 -16.16
C ALA A 261 -13.84 -12.03 -16.99
N PRO A 262 -15.04 -11.67 -16.53
CA PRO A 262 -16.29 -12.00 -17.23
C PRO A 262 -16.44 -11.26 -18.57
N ASN A 263 -15.78 -10.12 -18.73
CA ASN A 263 -15.75 -9.33 -19.95
C ASN A 263 -14.31 -8.94 -20.29
N LYS A 264 -13.78 -9.46 -21.39
CA LYS A 264 -12.39 -9.21 -21.81
C LYS A 264 -12.20 -7.83 -22.44
N PHE A 265 -13.24 -7.24 -22.99
CA PHE A 265 -13.18 -5.88 -23.56
C PHE A 265 -12.97 -4.84 -22.45
N GLU A 266 -13.72 -4.96 -21.36
CA GLU A 266 -13.53 -4.13 -20.17
C GLU A 266 -12.14 -4.38 -19.56
N ALA A 267 -11.74 -5.64 -19.37
CA ALA A 267 -10.50 -6.00 -18.69
C ALA A 267 -9.22 -5.53 -19.44
N LEU A 268 -9.28 -5.29 -20.75
CA LEU A 268 -8.17 -4.74 -21.54
C LEU A 268 -8.16 -3.20 -21.54
N ALA A 269 -9.34 -2.57 -21.58
CA ALA A 269 -9.49 -1.16 -21.88
C ALA A 269 -9.76 -0.30 -20.64
N ALA A 270 -10.27 -0.89 -19.56
CA ALA A 270 -10.56 -0.20 -18.31
C ALA A 270 -9.80 -0.84 -17.14
N HIS A 271 -9.36 0.00 -16.20
CA HIS A 271 -8.62 -0.46 -15.01
C HIS A 271 -9.29 0.03 -13.71
N ASP A 272 -10.63 -0.01 -13.69
CA ASP A 272 -11.46 0.44 -12.57
C ASP A 272 -11.13 -0.34 -11.28
N ALA A 273 -10.81 -1.63 -11.39
CA ALA A 273 -10.36 -2.45 -10.26
C ALA A 273 -9.07 -1.90 -9.61
N MET A 274 -8.14 -1.39 -10.43
CA MET A 274 -6.91 -0.76 -9.94
C MET A 274 -7.21 0.58 -9.25
N VAL A 275 -8.05 1.42 -9.85
CA VAL A 275 -8.46 2.71 -9.27
C VAL A 275 -9.18 2.51 -7.95
N PHE A 276 -10.13 1.56 -7.91
CA PHE A 276 -10.90 1.23 -6.71
C PHE A 276 -10.01 0.71 -5.58
N SER A 277 -9.12 -0.25 -5.87
CA SER A 277 -8.22 -0.81 -4.85
C SER A 277 -7.24 0.24 -4.33
N HIS A 278 -6.67 1.07 -5.20
CA HIS A 278 -5.79 2.17 -4.76
C HIS A 278 -6.57 3.25 -3.99
N GLY A 279 -7.86 3.44 -4.27
CA GLY A 279 -8.75 4.32 -3.51
C GLY A 279 -8.91 3.86 -2.05
N ALA A 280 -9.00 2.54 -1.82
CA ALA A 280 -8.97 1.97 -0.47
C ALA A 280 -7.63 2.24 0.24
N ILE A 281 -6.50 2.03 -0.46
CA ILE A 281 -5.15 2.35 0.05
C ILE A 281 -5.02 3.84 0.37
N ASN A 282 -5.52 4.71 -0.49
CA ASN A 282 -5.55 6.16 -0.27
C ASN A 282 -6.35 6.55 0.98
N THR A 283 -7.46 5.86 1.25
CA THR A 283 -8.25 6.06 2.47
C THR A 283 -7.45 5.65 3.71
N VAL A 284 -6.70 4.55 3.65
CA VAL A 284 -5.80 4.13 4.74
C VAL A 284 -4.70 5.18 4.95
N ALA A 285 -4.12 5.73 3.88
CA ALA A 285 -3.14 6.82 3.99
C ALA A 285 -3.71 8.03 4.73
N ALA A 286 -4.97 8.42 4.47
CA ALA A 286 -5.65 9.49 5.21
C ALA A 286 -5.79 9.17 6.70
N SER A 287 -6.15 7.93 7.05
CA SER A 287 -6.22 7.48 8.45
C SER A 287 -4.86 7.52 9.13
N LEU A 288 -3.82 6.97 8.51
CA LEU A 288 -2.47 6.93 9.06
C LEU A 288 -1.85 8.32 9.20
N PHE A 289 -2.15 9.22 8.27
CA PHE A 289 -1.72 10.63 8.34
C PHE A 289 -2.29 11.30 9.60
N LYS A 290 -3.58 11.11 9.89
CA LYS A 290 -4.23 11.63 11.09
C LYS A 290 -3.65 11.00 12.36
N ILE A 291 -3.49 9.70 12.40
CA ILE A 291 -2.96 8.98 13.58
C ILE A 291 -1.54 9.44 13.92
N ALA A 292 -0.67 9.56 12.91
CA ALA A 292 0.71 10.03 13.10
C ALA A 292 0.76 11.48 13.60
N ASN A 293 -0.13 12.35 13.08
CA ASN A 293 -0.22 13.75 13.54
C ASN A 293 -0.70 13.85 14.98
N ASP A 294 -1.70 13.09 15.38
CA ASP A 294 -2.17 13.09 16.77
C ASP A 294 -1.07 12.59 17.72
N ILE A 295 -0.44 11.46 17.41
CA ILE A 295 0.63 10.89 18.25
C ILE A 295 1.79 11.86 18.43
N ARG A 296 2.28 12.48 17.35
CA ARG A 296 3.38 13.46 17.47
C ARG A 296 2.97 14.73 18.22
N PHE A 297 1.71 15.14 18.11
CA PHE A 297 1.21 16.30 18.82
C PHE A 297 1.05 16.02 20.31
N LEU A 298 0.53 14.85 20.70
CA LEU A 298 0.48 14.40 22.08
C LEU A 298 1.89 14.27 22.70
N GLY A 299 2.90 13.90 21.91
CA GLY A 299 4.30 13.82 22.32
C GLY A 299 5.08 15.14 22.25
N SER A 300 4.43 16.26 21.86
CA SER A 300 5.12 17.54 21.67
C SER A 300 5.71 18.12 22.97
N GLY A 301 6.82 18.80 22.84
CA GLY A 301 7.50 19.45 23.97
C GLY A 301 8.91 18.92 24.19
N PRO A 302 9.26 18.35 25.35
CA PRO A 302 8.42 17.81 26.44
C PRO A 302 7.91 18.81 27.48
N ARG A 303 8.47 20.02 27.56
CA ARG A 303 8.09 21.00 28.58
C ARG A 303 7.18 22.12 28.09
N SER A 304 7.35 22.51 26.82
CA SER A 304 6.61 23.64 26.19
C SER A 304 5.54 23.17 25.18
N GLY A 305 5.16 21.92 25.21
CA GLY A 305 4.09 21.33 24.41
C GLY A 305 3.13 20.53 25.27
N LEU A 306 2.35 19.61 24.67
CA LEU A 306 1.39 18.79 25.41
C LEU A 306 2.09 17.79 26.33
N GLY A 307 3.10 17.10 25.83
CA GLY A 307 3.93 16.17 26.59
C GLY A 307 3.17 15.04 27.27
N GLU A 308 2.03 14.63 26.74
CA GLU A 308 1.23 13.52 27.30
C GLU A 308 1.82 12.15 26.98
N LEU A 309 2.56 12.05 25.87
CA LEU A 309 3.26 10.83 25.45
C LEU A 309 4.78 11.06 25.45
N ALA A 310 5.52 10.04 25.84
CA ALA A 310 6.94 9.90 25.55
C ALA A 310 7.10 9.01 24.34
N LEU A 311 7.70 9.54 23.27
CA LEU A 311 8.01 8.80 22.06
C LEU A 311 9.41 8.19 22.15
N PRO A 312 9.68 7.04 21.48
CA PRO A 312 11.02 6.45 21.45
C PRO A 312 12.09 7.41 20.92
N GLU A 313 13.27 7.34 21.52
CA GLU A 313 14.45 8.10 21.12
C GLU A 313 15.29 7.24 20.17
N ASN A 314 15.03 7.34 18.86
CA ASN A 314 15.66 6.46 17.87
C ASN A 314 17.00 7.02 17.36
N GLU A 315 17.13 8.34 17.26
CA GLU A 315 18.33 9.03 16.79
C GLU A 315 18.44 10.46 17.38
N PRO A 316 19.65 11.07 17.39
CA PRO A 316 19.82 12.48 17.76
C PRO A 316 19.00 13.40 16.87
N GLY A 317 18.16 14.23 17.46
CA GLY A 317 17.20 15.07 16.74
C GLY A 317 17.73 16.42 16.23
N SER A 318 18.98 16.80 16.57
CA SER A 318 19.55 18.09 16.19
C SER A 318 21.07 18.10 16.23
N SER A 319 21.66 18.82 15.27
CA SER A 319 23.11 19.03 15.22
C SER A 319 23.60 20.13 16.16
N ILE A 320 22.70 21.00 16.67
CA ILE A 320 23.05 22.18 17.49
C ILE A 320 22.29 22.28 18.80
N MET A 321 21.29 21.41 19.05
CA MET A 321 20.50 21.34 20.28
C MET A 321 20.69 19.98 20.94
N PRO A 322 21.69 19.81 21.81
CA PRO A 322 21.96 18.52 22.45
C PRO A 322 20.76 18.00 23.24
N GLY A 323 20.44 16.71 23.10
CA GLY A 323 19.32 16.07 23.80
C GLY A 323 17.94 16.34 23.18
N LYS A 324 17.83 17.05 22.06
CA LYS A 324 16.56 17.17 21.33
C LYS A 324 16.25 15.88 20.60
N VAL A 325 15.02 15.37 20.79
CA VAL A 325 14.48 14.20 20.09
C VAL A 325 13.28 14.63 19.27
N ASN A 326 13.23 14.20 18.01
CA ASN A 326 12.14 14.52 17.08
C ASN A 326 11.22 13.31 16.89
N PRO A 327 9.94 13.52 16.55
CA PRO A 327 8.99 12.43 16.25
C PRO A 327 9.18 11.88 14.82
N THR A 328 10.39 11.43 14.49
CA THR A 328 10.85 11.14 13.13
C THR A 328 10.03 10.06 12.44
N GLN A 329 9.56 9.05 13.17
CA GLN A 329 8.70 8.00 12.62
C GLN A 329 7.33 8.55 12.19
N CYS A 330 6.76 9.49 12.97
CA CYS A 330 5.53 10.17 12.57
C CYS A 330 5.75 11.04 11.33
N GLU A 331 6.91 11.70 11.21
CA GLU A 331 7.27 12.50 10.05
C GLU A 331 7.42 11.63 8.80
N ALA A 332 8.15 10.53 8.89
CA ALA A 332 8.33 9.59 7.80
C ALA A 332 6.98 9.03 7.30
N LEU A 333 6.12 8.58 8.22
CA LEU A 333 4.80 8.07 7.87
C LEU A 333 3.92 9.11 7.17
N THR A 334 3.94 10.38 7.64
CA THR A 334 3.15 11.44 7.00
C THR A 334 3.68 11.79 5.60
N GLN A 335 5.00 11.73 5.36
CA GLN A 335 5.59 11.91 4.03
C GLN A 335 5.16 10.79 3.07
N VAL A 336 5.18 9.54 3.53
CA VAL A 336 4.69 8.39 2.76
C VAL A 336 3.22 8.57 2.40
N CYS A 337 2.37 8.96 3.34
CA CYS A 337 0.96 9.22 3.07
C CYS A 337 0.76 10.33 2.02
N ALA A 338 1.51 11.43 2.12
CA ALA A 338 1.45 12.53 1.14
C ALA A 338 1.85 12.06 -0.26
N HIS A 339 2.87 11.20 -0.37
CA HIS A 339 3.29 10.63 -1.64
C HIS A 339 2.21 9.70 -2.24
N ILE A 340 1.56 8.89 -1.42
CA ILE A 340 0.45 8.02 -1.84
C ILE A 340 -0.73 8.83 -2.37
N PHE A 341 -1.06 9.99 -1.78
CA PHE A 341 -2.08 10.90 -2.32
C PHE A 341 -1.74 11.35 -3.75
N GLY A 342 -0.47 11.68 -4.01
CA GLY A 342 0.01 12.02 -5.34
C GLY A 342 -0.09 10.85 -6.33
N ASN A 343 0.31 9.65 -5.90
CA ASN A 343 0.20 8.44 -6.70
C ASN A 343 -1.25 8.10 -7.02
N HIS A 344 -2.18 8.32 -6.07
CA HIS A 344 -3.61 8.09 -6.31
C HIS A 344 -4.19 9.05 -7.35
N ALA A 345 -3.81 10.32 -7.31
CA ALA A 345 -4.23 11.29 -8.31
C ALA A 345 -3.75 10.89 -9.72
N ALA A 346 -2.47 10.53 -9.85
CA ALA A 346 -1.91 10.06 -11.13
C ALA A 346 -2.59 8.79 -11.63
N LEU A 347 -2.85 7.83 -10.73
CA LEU A 347 -3.48 6.55 -11.07
C LEU A 347 -4.94 6.74 -11.48
N THR A 348 -5.69 7.60 -10.80
CA THR A 348 -7.09 7.93 -11.14
C THR A 348 -7.16 8.59 -12.52
N PHE A 349 -6.25 9.54 -12.79
CA PHE A 349 -6.16 10.16 -14.12
C PHE A 349 -5.84 9.10 -15.19
N ALA A 350 -4.83 8.27 -14.96
CA ALA A 350 -4.42 7.21 -15.87
C ALA A 350 -5.55 6.19 -16.14
N GLY A 351 -6.31 5.82 -15.10
CA GLY A 351 -7.47 4.92 -15.20
C GLY A 351 -8.63 5.52 -15.98
N SER A 352 -8.78 6.86 -16.00
CA SER A 352 -9.80 7.55 -16.78
C SER A 352 -9.48 7.65 -18.27
N GLN A 353 -8.28 7.24 -18.67
CA GLN A 353 -7.82 7.29 -20.05
C GLN A 353 -8.12 5.98 -20.78
N GLY A 354 -7.71 5.93 -22.04
CA GLY A 354 -7.94 4.80 -22.93
C GLY A 354 -8.88 5.18 -24.06
N HIS A 355 -8.61 4.64 -25.22
CA HIS A 355 -9.46 4.83 -26.39
C HIS A 355 -9.86 3.45 -26.90
N PHE A 356 -11.18 3.22 -26.98
CA PHE A 356 -11.76 1.98 -27.47
C PHE A 356 -11.28 0.76 -26.66
N GLU A 357 -10.51 -0.14 -27.25
CA GLU A 357 -10.20 -1.46 -26.70
C GLU A 357 -8.90 -1.53 -25.89
N LEU A 358 -8.22 -0.40 -25.60
CA LEU A 358 -6.96 -0.41 -24.84
C LEU A 358 -6.72 0.87 -24.05
N ASN A 359 -6.34 0.71 -22.78
CA ASN A 359 -5.72 1.76 -21.98
C ASN A 359 -4.19 1.73 -22.19
N VAL A 360 -3.60 2.89 -22.44
CA VAL A 360 -2.16 3.03 -22.73
C VAL A 360 -1.39 3.78 -21.63
N PHE A 361 -1.83 3.63 -20.37
CA PHE A 361 -1.17 4.14 -19.17
C PHE A 361 -0.74 3.02 -18.21
N ASN A 362 -0.73 1.78 -18.67
CA ASN A 362 -0.52 0.59 -17.84
C ASN A 362 0.78 0.63 -17.02
N PRO A 363 1.96 0.98 -17.58
CA PRO A 363 3.19 0.96 -16.80
C PRO A 363 3.20 1.96 -15.64
N VAL A 364 2.68 3.18 -15.83
CA VAL A 364 2.63 4.17 -14.75
C VAL A 364 1.59 3.80 -13.70
N MET A 365 0.46 3.19 -14.07
CA MET A 365 -0.52 2.68 -13.12
C MET A 365 0.08 1.58 -12.24
N ALA A 366 0.75 0.61 -12.87
CA ALA A 366 1.42 -0.48 -12.16
C ALA A 366 2.49 0.03 -11.19
N TYR A 367 3.33 0.95 -11.66
CA TYR A 367 4.40 1.52 -10.85
C TYR A 367 3.88 2.28 -9.62
N ASN A 368 2.94 3.22 -9.82
CA ASN A 368 2.40 4.03 -8.74
C ASN A 368 1.63 3.20 -7.72
N PHE A 369 0.89 2.18 -8.19
CA PHE A 369 0.17 1.26 -7.31
C PHE A 369 1.14 0.47 -6.43
N LEU A 370 2.09 -0.21 -7.03
CA LEU A 370 3.05 -1.06 -6.32
C LEU A 370 3.98 -0.25 -5.40
N GLN A 371 4.37 0.95 -5.82
CA GLN A 371 5.14 1.86 -4.98
C GLN A 371 4.33 2.25 -3.73
N SER A 372 3.04 2.58 -3.89
CA SER A 372 2.16 2.92 -2.76
C SER A 372 2.00 1.77 -1.78
N VAL A 373 1.76 0.56 -2.29
CA VAL A 373 1.67 -0.66 -1.46
C VAL A 373 2.95 -0.88 -0.68
N ARG A 374 4.09 -0.81 -1.35
CA ARG A 374 5.40 -1.04 -0.73
C ARG A 374 5.71 -0.01 0.35
N LEU A 375 5.58 1.28 0.02
CA LEU A 375 5.87 2.37 0.94
C LEU A 375 4.96 2.34 2.17
N MET A 376 3.66 2.09 1.99
CA MET A 376 2.72 1.98 3.11
C MET A 376 3.05 0.78 4.01
N SER A 377 3.39 -0.37 3.41
CA SER A 377 3.77 -1.56 4.17
C SER A 377 5.02 -1.32 5.01
N ASP A 378 6.08 -0.82 4.37
CA ASP A 378 7.36 -0.56 5.05
C ASP A 378 7.19 0.50 6.14
N ALA A 379 6.44 1.57 5.87
CA ALA A 379 6.17 2.63 6.85
C ALA A 379 5.29 2.15 8.01
N ALA A 380 4.30 1.29 7.77
CA ALA A 380 3.46 0.72 8.82
C ALA A 380 4.28 -0.17 9.77
N VAL A 381 5.17 -1.02 9.24
CA VAL A 381 6.08 -1.84 10.04
C VAL A 381 7.05 -0.96 10.84
N SER A 382 7.72 -0.02 10.17
CA SER A 382 8.66 0.90 10.82
C SER A 382 8.01 1.72 11.93
N PHE A 383 6.81 2.27 11.68
CA PHE A 383 6.05 3.02 12.67
C PHE A 383 5.61 2.16 13.85
N THR A 384 5.24 0.91 13.59
CA THR A 384 4.90 -0.05 14.64
C THR A 384 6.08 -0.33 15.55
N GLU A 385 7.21 -0.72 14.97
CA GLU A 385 8.39 -1.19 15.72
C GLU A 385 9.15 -0.05 16.39
N ASN A 386 9.31 1.07 15.69
CA ASN A 386 10.16 2.19 16.13
C ASN A 386 9.37 3.36 16.76
N CYS A 387 8.03 3.29 16.79
CA CYS A 387 7.22 4.30 17.45
C CYS A 387 6.19 3.65 18.38
N VAL A 388 5.14 3.02 17.85
CA VAL A 388 3.98 2.58 18.64
C VAL A 388 4.37 1.63 19.76
N ALA A 389 5.23 0.66 19.50
CA ALA A 389 5.68 -0.31 20.50
C ALA A 389 6.32 0.37 21.74
N GLY A 390 7.11 1.41 21.51
CA GLY A 390 7.87 2.10 22.55
C GLY A 390 7.23 3.36 23.14
N ILE A 391 6.01 3.73 22.73
CA ILE A 391 5.31 4.89 23.32
C ILE A 391 4.95 4.60 24.77
N GLU A 392 5.24 5.58 25.66
CA GLU A 392 4.86 5.54 27.08
C GLU A 392 4.00 6.75 27.46
N PRO A 393 2.99 6.59 28.35
CA PRO A 393 2.17 7.69 28.83
C PRO A 393 2.92 8.48 29.92
N ARG A 394 2.97 9.80 29.81
CA ARG A 394 3.49 10.68 30.85
C ARG A 394 2.37 11.02 31.84
N ARG A 395 2.14 10.13 32.80
CA ARG A 395 0.99 10.17 33.72
C ARG A 395 0.89 11.48 34.48
N ASP A 396 2.01 12.08 34.89
CA ASP A 396 2.01 13.34 35.63
C ASP A 396 1.52 14.52 34.75
N ASN A 397 1.95 14.59 33.50
CA ASN A 397 1.48 15.60 32.57
C ASN A 397 0.01 15.43 32.23
N ILE A 398 -0.42 14.18 32.02
CA ILE A 398 -1.82 13.84 31.77
C ILE A 398 -2.68 14.28 32.95
N LYS A 399 -2.28 13.92 34.18
CA LYS A 399 -2.99 14.30 35.39
C LYS A 399 -3.02 15.80 35.59
N ALA A 400 -1.90 16.49 35.43
CA ALA A 400 -1.82 17.93 35.57
C ALA A 400 -2.73 18.67 34.53
N GLY A 401 -2.86 18.13 33.32
CA GLY A 401 -3.79 18.64 32.32
C GLY A 401 -5.26 18.46 32.76
N LEU A 402 -5.59 17.26 33.23
CA LEU A 402 -6.93 16.92 33.70
C LEU A 402 -7.34 17.80 34.90
N ASP A 403 -6.47 17.90 35.90
CA ASP A 403 -6.77 18.66 37.14
C ASP A 403 -6.98 20.16 36.89
N ARG A 404 -6.39 20.72 35.83
CA ARG A 404 -6.54 22.15 35.46
C ARG A 404 -7.73 22.41 34.51
N SER A 405 -8.36 21.36 33.99
CA SER A 405 -9.41 21.52 32.99
C SER A 405 -10.66 22.19 33.54
N LEU A 406 -11.09 23.26 32.88
CA LEU A 406 -12.37 23.92 33.19
C LEU A 406 -13.57 23.12 32.66
N MET A 407 -13.36 22.18 31.76
CA MET A 407 -14.46 21.39 31.15
C MET A 407 -15.02 20.30 32.07
N LEU A 408 -14.36 20.02 33.19
CA LEU A 408 -14.91 19.19 34.26
C LEU A 408 -16.20 19.79 34.86
N VAL A 409 -16.41 21.10 34.72
CA VAL A 409 -17.64 21.77 35.11
C VAL A 409 -18.88 21.19 34.47
N THR A 410 -18.75 20.51 33.33
CA THR A 410 -19.86 19.86 32.60
C THR A 410 -20.64 18.91 33.51
N ALA A 411 -19.97 18.25 34.47
CA ALA A 411 -20.62 17.38 35.44
C ALA A 411 -21.64 18.07 36.35
N LEU A 412 -21.53 19.39 36.55
CA LEU A 412 -22.44 20.15 37.38
C LEU A 412 -23.78 20.51 36.66
N ALA A 413 -23.74 20.52 35.32
CA ALA A 413 -24.88 20.99 34.53
C ALA A 413 -26.22 20.20 34.77
N PRO A 414 -26.21 18.86 34.93
CA PRO A 414 -27.44 18.13 35.21
C PRO A 414 -28.14 18.55 36.49
N LYS A 415 -27.39 18.92 37.55
CA LYS A 415 -27.94 19.27 38.86
C LYS A 415 -28.17 20.78 39.02
N TYR A 416 -27.22 21.61 38.52
CA TYR A 416 -27.21 23.04 38.77
C TYR A 416 -27.57 23.89 37.56
N GLY A 417 -27.76 23.28 36.43
CA GLY A 417 -28.09 23.94 35.16
C GLY A 417 -26.87 24.40 34.38
N TYR A 418 -27.02 24.50 33.05
CA TYR A 418 -25.97 24.90 32.12
C TYR A 418 -25.43 26.30 32.40
N ASP A 419 -26.29 27.27 32.67
CA ASP A 419 -25.87 28.69 32.87
C ASP A 419 -25.02 28.85 34.14
N MET A 420 -25.32 28.11 35.22
CA MET A 420 -24.52 28.11 36.44
C MET A 420 -23.13 27.50 36.17
N ALA A 421 -23.12 26.35 35.51
CA ALA A 421 -21.84 25.71 35.14
C ALA A 421 -20.99 26.62 34.24
N ALA A 422 -21.60 27.25 33.23
CA ALA A 422 -20.91 28.20 32.33
C ALA A 422 -20.38 29.44 33.10
N LYS A 423 -21.13 29.97 34.08
CA LYS A 423 -20.70 31.09 34.92
C LYS A 423 -19.49 30.70 35.76
N ILE A 424 -19.50 29.52 36.39
CA ILE A 424 -18.38 29.01 37.21
C ILE A 424 -17.12 28.88 36.36
N ALA A 425 -17.21 28.23 35.18
CA ALA A 425 -16.03 28.05 34.32
C ALA A 425 -15.46 29.37 33.81
N LYS A 426 -16.31 30.32 33.36
CA LYS A 426 -15.89 31.66 32.90
C LYS A 426 -15.25 32.47 34.04
N THR A 427 -15.76 32.37 35.25
CA THR A 427 -15.22 33.07 36.39
C THR A 427 -13.87 32.50 36.81
N ALA A 428 -13.77 31.17 36.88
CA ALA A 428 -12.50 30.48 37.14
C ALA A 428 -11.42 30.83 36.11
N HIS A 429 -11.76 30.85 34.84
CA HIS A 429 -10.83 31.27 33.78
C HIS A 429 -10.37 32.72 33.93
N LYS A 430 -11.31 33.64 34.19
CA LYS A 430 -11.01 35.07 34.34
C LYS A 430 -10.13 35.34 35.55
N ASN A 431 -10.39 34.69 36.66
CA ASN A 431 -9.73 34.92 37.94
C ASN A 431 -8.42 34.09 38.10
N GLY A 432 -8.19 33.09 37.22
CA GLY A 432 -7.10 32.13 37.38
C GLY A 432 -7.28 31.20 38.59
N THR A 433 -8.53 30.98 39.04
CA THR A 433 -8.92 30.15 40.16
C THR A 433 -9.34 28.75 39.69
N THR A 434 -9.58 27.83 40.63
CA THR A 434 -10.11 26.50 40.35
C THR A 434 -11.62 26.50 40.20
N LEU A 435 -12.15 25.50 39.48
CA LEU A 435 -13.61 25.27 39.39
C LEU A 435 -14.25 25.12 40.77
N LYS A 436 -13.56 24.45 41.70
CA LYS A 436 -14.05 24.20 43.08
C LYS A 436 -14.20 25.50 43.86
N GLU A 437 -13.19 26.39 43.81
CA GLU A 437 -13.26 27.68 44.48
C GLU A 437 -14.45 28.51 43.96
N GLU A 438 -14.62 28.60 42.65
CA GLU A 438 -15.71 29.38 42.07
C GLU A 438 -17.08 28.72 42.24
N ALA A 439 -17.18 27.40 42.30
CA ALA A 439 -18.41 26.70 42.61
C ALA A 439 -18.85 26.98 44.04
N ILE A 440 -17.95 26.96 45.01
CA ILE A 440 -18.23 27.32 46.40
C ILE A 440 -18.65 28.78 46.51
N ALA A 441 -17.97 29.70 45.85
CA ALA A 441 -18.33 31.11 45.79
C ALA A 441 -19.71 31.35 45.16
N ALA A 442 -20.12 30.49 44.24
CA ALA A 442 -21.44 30.50 43.62
C ALA A 442 -22.53 29.82 44.46
N GLY A 443 -22.20 29.33 45.68
CA GLY A 443 -23.15 28.72 46.61
C GLY A 443 -23.31 27.21 46.47
N ILE A 444 -22.46 26.51 45.74
CA ILE A 444 -22.46 25.04 45.67
C ILE A 444 -21.63 24.49 46.84
N PRO A 445 -22.21 23.59 47.68
CA PRO A 445 -21.47 22.99 48.75
C PRO A 445 -20.24 22.22 48.27
N ALA A 446 -19.09 22.34 48.98
CA ALA A 446 -17.86 21.64 48.61
C ALA A 446 -18.05 20.12 48.51
N ALA A 447 -18.83 19.52 49.41
CA ALA A 447 -19.17 18.11 49.37
C ALA A 447 -19.93 17.69 48.11
N ASP A 448 -20.83 18.53 47.63
CA ASP A 448 -21.57 18.31 46.38
C ASP A 448 -20.65 18.38 45.18
N PHE A 449 -19.75 19.37 45.16
CA PHE A 449 -18.79 19.50 44.10
C PHE A 449 -17.89 18.24 44.00
N ASP A 450 -17.31 17.81 45.13
CA ASP A 450 -16.43 16.63 45.18
C ASP A 450 -17.15 15.31 44.85
N ALA A 451 -18.45 15.23 45.11
CA ALA A 451 -19.26 14.06 44.77
C ALA A 451 -19.64 14.01 43.29
N ILE A 452 -19.84 15.17 42.65
CA ILE A 452 -20.33 15.28 41.27
C ILE A 452 -19.18 15.37 40.26
N VAL A 453 -18.17 16.23 40.52
CA VAL A 453 -17.07 16.49 39.59
C VAL A 453 -16.00 15.42 39.75
N ARG A 454 -16.31 14.26 39.19
CA ARG A 454 -15.42 13.09 39.21
C ARG A 454 -15.16 12.66 37.78
N PRO A 455 -13.93 12.83 37.28
CA PRO A 455 -13.57 12.45 35.90
C PRO A 455 -13.92 10.99 35.56
N GLU A 456 -13.86 10.09 36.55
CA GLU A 456 -14.18 8.66 36.39
C GLU A 456 -15.63 8.43 35.95
N ASN A 457 -16.53 9.33 36.30
CA ASN A 457 -17.96 9.25 35.96
C ASN A 457 -18.26 9.98 34.66
N MET A 458 -17.26 10.58 33.98
CA MET A 458 -17.46 11.39 32.78
C MET A 458 -16.92 10.70 31.50
N ILE A 459 -16.49 9.46 31.58
CA ILE A 459 -15.81 8.73 30.48
C ILE A 459 -16.75 7.73 29.76
N GLY A 460 -18.02 7.76 30.05
CA GLY A 460 -19.03 6.89 29.45
C GLY A 460 -20.43 7.47 29.61
N PRO A 461 -21.47 6.81 29.07
CA PRO A 461 -22.85 7.20 29.31
C PRO A 461 -23.23 7.04 30.78
N ASP A 462 -24.20 7.85 31.24
CA ASP A 462 -24.76 7.72 32.58
C ASP A 462 -25.36 6.32 32.80
N ALA A 463 -25.20 5.78 34.02
CA ALA A 463 -25.64 4.43 34.39
C ALA A 463 -27.18 4.35 34.52
#